data_d26ce5b34bfcd582544e850f6fa2f695
#
_entry.id   d26ce5b34bfcd582544e850f6fa2f695
#
_cell.length_a   1.000
_cell.length_b   1.000
_cell.length_c   1.000
_cell.angle_alpha   90.00
_cell.angle_beta   90.00
_cell.angle_gamma   90.00
#
_symmetry.space_group_name_H-M   'P 1'
#
loop_
_entity.id
_entity.type
_entity.pdbx_description
1 polymer ?
#
loop_
_entity_poly.entity_id
_entity_poly.type
_entity_poly.pdbx_seq_one_letter_code
_entity_poly.pdbx_strand_id
1 'polypeptide(L)'
;KDFLHVLPVEEVISRLLDVSPLPQESKRLDKLSGGPILAETIMATETLPPANRSGMDGYAVQASDLFGASEANPVWLDCVGEIAIDRPPNFTLQSGQCAAIVTGGYLPEGADAVIMVEHTKPFGAGVIEMRRSVAPGEYVMQKGDDAQEGTPLLERGTKLRAQEIGLLAALGITEVPVIR
;
A
#
# COMPACT_ATOMS: atom_id res chain seq x y z
N LYS A 1 -38.55 5.97 52.78
CA LYS A 1 -37.18 5.50 52.50
C LYS A 1 -36.96 5.56 50.99
N ASP A 2 -36.38 6.66 50.51
CA ASP A 2 -36.05 6.84 49.08
C ASP A 2 -34.88 5.92 48.76
N PHE A 3 -35.24 4.77 48.18
CA PHE A 3 -34.26 3.73 47.80
C PHE A 3 -33.53 4.04 46.49
N LEU A 4 -34.05 4.98 45.69
CA LEU A 4 -33.50 5.39 44.40
C LEU A 4 -33.58 6.92 44.29
N HIS A 5 -32.43 7.54 44.05
CA HIS A 5 -32.36 8.93 43.63
C HIS A 5 -32.38 8.97 42.08
N VAL A 6 -33.52 9.38 41.52
CA VAL A 6 -33.70 9.51 40.10
C VAL A 6 -33.21 10.90 39.69
N LEU A 7 -32.23 10.95 38.79
CA LEU A 7 -31.72 12.19 38.22
C LEU A 7 -32.35 12.43 36.84
N PRO A 8 -32.61 13.68 36.45
CA PRO A 8 -32.97 14.03 35.08
C PRO A 8 -31.91 13.55 34.10
N VAL A 9 -32.33 13.17 32.87
CA VAL A 9 -31.41 12.65 31.84
C VAL A 9 -30.32 13.67 31.51
N GLU A 10 -30.68 14.95 31.43
CA GLU A 10 -29.75 16.06 31.19
C GLU A 10 -28.66 16.16 32.26
N GLU A 11 -28.98 15.94 33.50
CA GLU A 11 -28.02 15.94 34.62
C GLU A 11 -27.10 14.74 34.57
N VAL A 12 -27.62 13.56 34.19
CA VAL A 12 -26.81 12.35 33.99
C VAL A 12 -25.84 12.54 32.84
N ILE A 13 -26.30 13.08 31.69
CA ILE A 13 -25.45 13.39 30.53
C ILE A 13 -24.36 14.39 30.94
N SER A 14 -24.72 15.49 31.63
CA SER A 14 -23.75 16.50 32.08
C SER A 14 -22.66 15.90 32.98
N ARG A 15 -23.02 15.02 33.91
CA ARG A 15 -22.06 14.33 34.76
C ARG A 15 -21.17 13.34 34.00
N LEU A 16 -21.71 12.67 32.98
CA LEU A 16 -20.95 11.77 32.13
C LEU A 16 -19.97 12.52 31.23
N LEU A 17 -20.29 13.75 30.82
CA LEU A 17 -19.42 14.60 29.99
C LEU A 17 -18.36 15.35 30.84
N ASP A 18 -18.52 15.44 32.14
CA ASP A 18 -17.58 16.08 33.07
C ASP A 18 -16.47 15.08 33.52
N VAL A 19 -15.97 14.31 32.55
CA VAL A 19 -14.86 13.37 32.79
C VAL A 19 -13.58 14.02 32.32
N SER A 20 -12.59 14.10 33.18
CA SER A 20 -11.26 14.56 32.77
C SER A 20 -10.68 13.62 31.71
N PRO A 21 -10.09 14.18 30.64
CA PRO A 21 -9.39 13.37 29.65
C PRO A 21 -8.35 12.47 30.33
N LEU A 22 -8.24 11.24 29.85
CA LEU A 22 -7.18 10.34 30.31
C LEU A 22 -5.80 10.94 29.97
N PRO A 23 -4.80 10.76 30.84
CA PRO A 23 -3.45 11.27 30.60
C PRO A 23 -2.85 10.63 29.35
N GLN A 24 -2.06 11.42 28.65
CA GLN A 24 -1.30 10.97 27.48
C GLN A 24 0.15 10.69 27.88
N GLU A 25 0.77 9.75 27.23
CA GLU A 25 2.20 9.46 27.37
C GLU A 25 2.81 9.10 26.01
N SER A 26 4.08 9.49 25.77
CA SER A 26 4.82 8.99 24.61
C SER A 26 5.33 7.60 24.91
N LYS A 27 5.09 6.65 24.01
CA LYS A 27 5.59 5.27 24.09
C LYS A 27 6.31 4.85 22.82
N ARG A 28 7.41 4.17 23.00
CA ARG A 28 8.13 3.50 21.92
C ARG A 28 7.30 2.34 21.38
N LEU A 29 7.34 2.14 20.05
CA LEU A 29 6.59 1.08 19.38
C LEU A 29 6.93 -0.31 19.92
N ASP A 30 8.21 -0.56 20.25
CA ASP A 30 8.68 -1.85 20.81
C ASP A 30 8.20 -2.14 22.27
N LYS A 31 7.61 -1.15 22.91
CA LYS A 31 7.02 -1.24 24.26
C LYS A 31 5.50 -1.25 24.27
N LEU A 32 4.87 -1.17 23.09
CA LEU A 32 3.42 -1.21 22.99
C LEU A 32 2.91 -2.64 23.24
N SER A 33 1.98 -2.78 24.16
CA SER A 33 1.28 -4.03 24.45
C SER A 33 -0.19 -3.76 24.71
N GLY A 34 -1.05 -4.72 24.45
CA GLY A 34 -2.48 -4.61 24.74
C GLY A 34 -3.29 -3.72 23.79
N GLY A 35 -2.65 -3.19 22.74
CA GLY A 35 -3.32 -2.34 21.74
C GLY A 35 -3.76 -1.00 22.34
N PRO A 36 -2.82 -0.13 22.73
CA PRO A 36 -3.14 1.19 23.27
C PRO A 36 -3.85 2.07 22.22
N ILE A 37 -4.51 3.12 22.70
CA ILE A 37 -5.23 4.07 21.87
C ILE A 37 -4.32 5.25 21.54
N LEU A 38 -4.25 5.63 20.27
CA LEU A 38 -3.49 6.77 19.79
C LEU A 38 -4.09 8.08 20.33
N ALA A 39 -3.27 8.93 20.95
CA ALA A 39 -3.71 10.17 21.57
C ALA A 39 -3.81 11.34 20.61
N GLU A 40 -3.06 11.31 19.50
CA GLU A 40 -3.00 12.37 18.48
C GLU A 40 -2.97 11.74 17.10
N THR A 41 -3.41 12.50 16.08
CA THR A 41 -3.31 12.08 14.68
C THR A 41 -1.83 12.09 14.24
N ILE A 42 -1.38 10.99 13.65
CA ILE A 42 -0.05 10.87 13.06
C ILE A 42 -0.15 11.16 11.57
N MET A 43 0.69 12.08 11.10
CA MET A 43 0.81 12.40 9.68
C MET A 43 1.88 11.54 9.03
N ALA A 44 1.66 11.13 7.78
CA ALA A 44 2.68 10.42 7.01
C ALA A 44 3.86 11.35 6.71
N THR A 45 5.07 10.88 7.02
CA THR A 45 6.33 11.62 6.82
C THR A 45 6.93 11.43 5.43
N GLU A 46 6.45 10.41 4.71
CA GLU A 46 6.87 10.09 3.34
C GLU A 46 5.78 9.32 2.61
N THR A 47 5.95 9.17 1.30
CA THR A 47 5.02 8.42 0.44
C THR A 47 5.44 6.96 0.31
N LEU A 48 4.53 6.01 0.61
CA LEU A 48 4.75 4.56 0.49
C LEU A 48 3.69 3.89 -0.41
N PRO A 49 4.10 3.04 -1.35
CA PRO A 49 5.46 2.92 -1.87
C PRO A 49 5.90 4.22 -2.58
N PRO A 50 7.22 4.49 -2.68
CA PRO A 50 7.71 5.75 -3.26
C PRO A 50 7.56 5.84 -4.79
N ALA A 51 7.26 4.72 -5.45
CA ALA A 51 7.03 4.61 -6.88
C ALA A 51 6.12 3.40 -7.18
N ASN A 52 5.57 3.33 -8.38
CA ASN A 52 4.81 2.18 -8.84
C ASN A 52 5.67 0.91 -8.82
N ARG A 53 5.13 -0.18 -8.30
CA ARG A 53 5.82 -1.48 -8.16
C ARG A 53 4.95 -2.61 -8.66
N SER A 54 5.60 -3.69 -9.12
CA SER A 54 4.89 -4.91 -9.48
C SER A 54 4.31 -5.62 -8.27
N GLY A 55 3.05 -6.03 -8.36
CA GLY A 55 2.38 -6.90 -7.38
C GLY A 55 2.58 -8.39 -7.67
N MET A 56 3.14 -8.76 -8.83
CA MET A 56 3.31 -10.15 -9.28
C MET A 56 4.63 -10.34 -10.03
N ASP A 57 5.06 -11.59 -10.13
CA ASP A 57 6.16 -11.99 -11.02
C ASP A 57 5.65 -12.11 -12.45
N GLY A 58 6.38 -11.56 -13.42
CA GLY A 58 5.98 -11.59 -14.81
C GLY A 58 6.70 -10.57 -15.68
N TYR A 59 5.94 -9.81 -16.47
CA TYR A 59 6.49 -8.80 -17.37
C TYR A 59 5.75 -7.48 -17.23
N ALA A 60 6.49 -6.39 -17.08
CA ALA A 60 5.98 -5.03 -17.20
C ALA A 60 5.66 -4.74 -18.67
N VAL A 61 4.49 -4.19 -18.93
CA VAL A 61 3.93 -3.97 -20.28
C VAL A 61 3.15 -2.67 -20.36
N GLN A 62 2.87 -2.21 -21.56
CA GLN A 62 1.76 -1.29 -21.83
C GLN A 62 0.49 -2.12 -22.05
N ALA A 63 -0.53 -1.91 -21.25
CA ALA A 63 -1.80 -2.66 -21.33
C ALA A 63 -2.43 -2.57 -22.72
N SER A 64 -2.27 -1.43 -23.40
CA SER A 64 -2.77 -1.19 -24.76
C SER A 64 -2.21 -2.18 -25.80
N ASP A 65 -0.96 -2.62 -25.61
CA ASP A 65 -0.31 -3.58 -26.54
C ASP A 65 -0.93 -4.98 -26.43
N LEU A 66 -1.56 -5.29 -25.29
CA LEU A 66 -2.17 -6.59 -25.02
C LEU A 66 -3.69 -6.60 -25.28
N PHE A 67 -4.25 -5.54 -25.83
CA PHE A 67 -5.68 -5.48 -26.07
C PHE A 67 -6.14 -6.61 -27.01
N GLY A 68 -7.08 -7.44 -26.54
CA GLY A 68 -7.58 -8.61 -27.27
C GLY A 68 -6.66 -9.84 -27.24
N ALA A 69 -5.52 -9.80 -26.55
CA ALA A 69 -4.65 -10.95 -26.35
C ALA A 69 -5.38 -12.08 -25.63
N SER A 70 -5.20 -13.31 -26.12
CA SER A 70 -5.75 -14.54 -25.54
C SER A 70 -4.90 -15.74 -25.94
N GLU A 71 -5.16 -16.91 -25.41
CA GLU A 71 -4.47 -18.15 -25.81
C GLU A 71 -4.66 -18.47 -27.31
N ALA A 72 -5.84 -18.14 -27.87
CA ALA A 72 -6.13 -18.35 -29.28
C ALA A 72 -5.59 -17.24 -30.19
N ASN A 73 -5.31 -16.07 -29.63
CA ASN A 73 -4.80 -14.89 -30.35
C ASN A 73 -3.72 -14.21 -29.50
N PRO A 74 -2.54 -14.82 -29.35
CA PRO A 74 -1.47 -14.25 -28.53
C PRO A 74 -0.84 -13.02 -29.20
N VAL A 75 -0.24 -12.16 -28.38
CA VAL A 75 0.57 -11.02 -28.81
C VAL A 75 2.03 -11.30 -28.48
N TRP A 76 2.96 -10.86 -29.33
CA TRP A 76 4.40 -11.04 -29.14
C TRP A 76 5.03 -9.69 -28.84
N LEU A 77 5.78 -9.60 -27.73
CA LEU A 77 6.52 -8.40 -27.34
C LEU A 77 8.01 -8.68 -27.24
N ASP A 78 8.81 -7.70 -27.61
CA ASP A 78 10.27 -7.75 -27.44
C ASP A 78 10.66 -7.52 -25.99
N CYS A 79 11.33 -8.48 -25.37
CA CYS A 79 11.85 -8.33 -24.00
C CYS A 79 13.15 -7.54 -24.02
N VAL A 80 13.10 -6.29 -23.55
CA VAL A 80 14.24 -5.36 -23.57
C VAL A 80 15.18 -5.52 -22.39
N GLY A 81 14.83 -6.33 -21.38
CA GLY A 81 15.67 -6.58 -20.22
C GLY A 81 14.92 -7.13 -19.01
N GLU A 82 15.65 -7.15 -17.89
CA GLU A 82 15.16 -7.58 -16.58
C GLU A 82 15.29 -6.43 -15.59
N ILE A 83 14.27 -6.25 -14.75
CA ILE A 83 14.19 -5.17 -13.77
C ILE A 83 14.68 -5.70 -12.42
N ALA A 84 15.75 -5.08 -11.90
CA ALA A 84 16.26 -5.37 -10.58
C ALA A 84 15.27 -4.87 -9.50
N ILE A 85 15.10 -5.65 -8.42
CA ILE A 85 14.16 -5.33 -7.34
C ILE A 85 14.60 -4.11 -6.50
N ASP A 86 15.91 -3.88 -6.39
CA ASP A 86 16.55 -2.94 -5.45
C ASP A 86 16.73 -1.52 -6.00
N ARG A 87 16.50 -1.32 -7.30
CA ARG A 87 16.71 -0.04 -7.97
C ARG A 87 15.75 0.20 -9.11
N PRO A 88 15.41 1.48 -9.39
CA PRO A 88 14.61 1.83 -10.56
C PRO A 88 15.34 1.43 -11.86
N PRO A 89 14.61 0.97 -12.88
CA PRO A 89 15.17 0.75 -14.21
C PRO A 89 15.62 2.08 -14.83
N ASN A 90 16.65 2.01 -15.67
CA ASN A 90 17.24 3.17 -16.35
C ASN A 90 16.78 3.28 -17.82
N PHE A 91 15.67 2.67 -18.17
CA PHE A 91 15.09 2.67 -19.52
C PHE A 91 13.59 2.96 -19.44
N THR A 92 13.05 3.45 -20.56
CA THR A 92 11.62 3.66 -20.77
C THR A 92 11.08 2.58 -21.70
N LEU A 93 9.98 1.94 -21.34
CA LEU A 93 9.33 0.92 -22.15
C LEU A 93 8.55 1.56 -23.30
N GLN A 94 8.82 1.11 -24.52
CA GLN A 94 8.09 1.55 -25.72
C GLN A 94 6.97 0.55 -26.06
N SER A 95 6.01 0.98 -26.90
CA SER A 95 4.99 0.06 -27.47
C SER A 95 5.65 -1.10 -28.20
N GLY A 96 5.11 -2.30 -28.04
CA GLY A 96 5.67 -3.54 -28.57
C GLY A 96 6.79 -4.15 -27.73
N GLN A 97 7.12 -3.56 -26.58
CA GLN A 97 8.17 -4.04 -25.68
C GLN A 97 7.61 -4.52 -24.34
N CYS A 98 8.35 -5.40 -23.68
CA CYS A 98 8.15 -5.81 -22.30
C CYS A 98 9.48 -5.89 -21.56
N ALA A 99 9.43 -5.94 -20.23
CA ALA A 99 10.60 -6.18 -19.39
C ALA A 99 10.25 -7.17 -18.28
N ALA A 100 11.12 -8.17 -18.06
CA ALA A 100 10.93 -9.13 -16.98
C ALA A 100 10.97 -8.40 -15.63
N ILE A 101 10.02 -8.68 -14.74
CA ILE A 101 9.86 -8.03 -13.45
C ILE A 101 9.44 -9.05 -12.40
N VAL A 102 9.98 -8.92 -11.19
CA VAL A 102 9.56 -9.69 -10.03
C VAL A 102 8.68 -8.86 -9.10
N THR A 103 7.91 -9.50 -8.26
CA THR A 103 7.10 -8.85 -7.23
C THR A 103 7.94 -7.85 -6.42
N GLY A 104 7.45 -6.63 -6.27
CA GLY A 104 8.17 -5.54 -5.62
C GLY A 104 9.15 -4.77 -6.50
N GLY A 105 9.42 -5.22 -7.72
CA GLY A 105 10.25 -4.50 -8.71
C GLY A 105 9.64 -3.17 -9.11
N TYR A 106 10.48 -2.17 -9.40
CA TYR A 106 10.02 -0.85 -9.87
C TYR A 106 9.46 -0.93 -11.28
N LEU A 107 8.27 -0.40 -11.49
CA LEU A 107 7.68 -0.31 -12.82
C LEU A 107 8.48 0.70 -13.66
N PRO A 108 8.95 0.34 -14.88
CA PRO A 108 9.64 1.29 -15.75
C PRO A 108 8.67 2.36 -16.26
N GLU A 109 9.22 3.53 -16.59
CA GLU A 109 8.47 4.55 -17.31
C GLU A 109 7.93 3.96 -18.62
N GLY A 110 6.69 4.28 -18.98
CA GLY A 110 6.02 3.75 -20.17
C GLY A 110 5.24 2.45 -19.92
N ALA A 111 5.50 1.72 -18.83
CA ALA A 111 4.66 0.59 -18.43
C ALA A 111 3.52 1.06 -17.51
N ASP A 112 2.35 0.47 -17.68
CA ASP A 112 1.16 0.76 -16.88
C ASP A 112 0.48 -0.50 -16.31
N ALA A 113 0.99 -1.69 -16.63
CA ALA A 113 0.47 -2.97 -16.14
C ALA A 113 1.56 -4.04 -16.04
N VAL A 114 1.24 -5.13 -15.35
CA VAL A 114 2.07 -6.34 -15.30
C VAL A 114 1.23 -7.52 -15.76
N ILE A 115 1.77 -8.33 -16.68
CA ILE A 115 1.21 -9.63 -17.01
C ILE A 115 1.95 -10.72 -16.22
N MET A 116 1.20 -11.59 -15.54
CA MET A 116 1.79 -12.69 -14.76
C MET A 116 2.52 -13.68 -15.65
N VAL A 117 3.62 -14.25 -15.17
CA VAL A 117 4.47 -15.19 -15.91
C VAL A 117 3.69 -16.42 -16.43
N GLU A 118 2.65 -16.84 -15.71
CA GLU A 118 1.79 -17.96 -16.06
C GLU A 118 1.02 -17.77 -17.37
N HIS A 119 0.82 -16.52 -17.77
CA HIS A 119 0.14 -16.14 -19.01
C HIS A 119 1.10 -15.78 -20.14
N THR A 120 2.37 -16.16 -20.01
CA THR A 120 3.42 -15.84 -20.96
C THR A 120 4.19 -17.08 -21.40
N LYS A 121 4.87 -17.00 -22.53
CA LYS A 121 5.78 -18.05 -22.99
C LYS A 121 6.95 -17.45 -23.76
N PRO A 122 8.22 -17.80 -23.44
CA PRO A 122 9.35 -17.43 -24.29
C PRO A 122 9.19 -17.97 -25.71
N PHE A 123 9.41 -17.12 -26.73
CA PHE A 123 9.28 -17.45 -28.15
C PHE A 123 10.58 -17.19 -28.93
N GLY A 124 11.72 -17.65 -28.42
CA GLY A 124 13.05 -17.47 -29.06
C GLY A 124 13.61 -16.07 -28.79
N ALA A 125 14.81 -15.84 -29.20
CA ALA A 125 15.67 -14.62 -29.22
C ALA A 125 15.12 -13.34 -28.53
N GLY A 126 14.65 -13.43 -27.26
CA GLY A 126 14.20 -12.24 -26.51
C GLY A 126 12.74 -11.83 -26.75
N VAL A 127 11.96 -12.60 -27.53
CA VAL A 127 10.53 -12.37 -27.72
C VAL A 127 9.71 -13.17 -26.72
N ILE A 128 8.67 -12.55 -26.15
CA ILE A 128 7.75 -13.19 -25.23
C ILE A 128 6.34 -13.19 -25.84
N GLU A 129 5.73 -14.35 -25.85
CA GLU A 129 4.33 -14.55 -26.24
C GLU A 129 3.43 -14.26 -25.04
N MET A 130 2.51 -13.30 -25.20
CA MET A 130 1.53 -12.88 -24.21
C MET A 130 0.17 -13.48 -24.55
N ARG A 131 -0.43 -14.21 -23.61
CA ARG A 131 -1.64 -15.04 -23.85
C ARG A 131 -2.88 -14.51 -23.16
N ARG A 132 -2.79 -13.34 -22.57
CA ARG A 132 -3.88 -12.68 -21.85
C ARG A 132 -3.77 -11.17 -22.01
N SER A 133 -4.90 -10.51 -22.15
CA SER A 133 -4.97 -9.06 -21.99
C SER A 133 -4.98 -8.67 -20.51
N VAL A 134 -4.42 -7.51 -20.21
CA VAL A 134 -4.43 -6.88 -18.89
C VAL A 134 -5.03 -5.49 -18.97
N ALA A 135 -5.65 -5.02 -17.90
CA ALA A 135 -6.12 -3.66 -17.79
C ALA A 135 -5.00 -2.71 -17.32
N PRO A 136 -5.04 -1.40 -17.67
CA PRO A 136 -4.16 -0.41 -17.05
C PRO A 136 -4.25 -0.48 -15.52
N GLY A 137 -3.10 -0.50 -14.84
CA GLY A 137 -2.99 -0.65 -13.39
C GLY A 137 -3.09 -2.09 -12.87
N GLU A 138 -3.38 -3.09 -13.73
CA GLU A 138 -3.50 -4.48 -13.28
C GLU A 138 -2.16 -5.00 -12.76
N TYR A 139 -2.19 -5.55 -11.54
CA TYR A 139 -1.01 -6.03 -10.79
C TYR A 139 0.07 -4.97 -10.54
N VAL A 140 -0.32 -3.70 -10.47
CA VAL A 140 0.55 -2.59 -10.09
C VAL A 140 0.15 -2.04 -8.72
N MET A 141 1.08 -2.06 -7.77
CA MET A 141 0.99 -1.29 -6.53
C MET A 141 1.32 0.16 -6.87
N GLN A 142 0.36 1.06 -6.69
CA GLN A 142 0.53 2.45 -7.05
C GLN A 142 1.37 3.21 -6.01
N LYS A 143 2.13 4.20 -6.48
CA LYS A 143 2.80 5.13 -5.60
C LYS A 143 1.80 5.74 -4.61
N GLY A 144 2.08 5.61 -3.30
CA GLY A 144 1.27 6.20 -2.24
C GLY A 144 0.04 5.39 -1.83
N ASP A 145 -0.12 4.15 -2.28
CA ASP A 145 -1.25 3.30 -1.89
C ASP A 145 -1.31 3.06 -0.37
N ASP A 146 -0.15 2.95 0.30
CA ASP A 146 -0.09 2.73 1.75
C ASP A 146 -0.07 4.03 2.55
N ALA A 147 0.62 5.06 2.07
CA ALA A 147 0.74 6.35 2.72
C ALA A 147 1.13 7.44 1.71
N GLN A 148 0.56 8.63 1.87
CA GLN A 148 0.95 9.83 1.12
C GLN A 148 1.50 10.88 2.07
N GLU A 149 2.71 11.38 1.80
CA GLU A 149 3.36 12.42 2.60
C GLU A 149 2.41 13.61 2.88
N GLY A 150 2.36 14.03 4.14
CA GLY A 150 1.53 15.16 4.58
C GLY A 150 0.05 14.85 4.76
N THR A 151 -0.39 13.59 4.57
CA THR A 151 -1.79 13.19 4.86
C THR A 151 -1.88 12.46 6.20
N PRO A 152 -3.07 12.44 6.86
CA PRO A 152 -3.29 11.63 8.04
C PRO A 152 -3.04 10.14 7.76
N LEU A 153 -2.06 9.58 8.48
CA LEU A 153 -1.71 8.15 8.41
C LEU A 153 -2.60 7.33 9.36
N LEU A 154 -2.69 7.79 10.59
CA LEU A 154 -3.53 7.19 11.62
C LEU A 154 -4.20 8.31 12.42
N GLU A 155 -5.50 8.22 12.59
CA GLU A 155 -6.27 9.22 13.33
C GLU A 155 -6.19 9.02 14.84
N ARG A 156 -6.32 10.11 15.60
CA ARG A 156 -6.53 10.08 17.05
C ARG A 156 -7.68 9.13 17.40
N GLY A 157 -7.50 8.32 18.42
CA GLY A 157 -8.48 7.32 18.87
C GLY A 157 -8.32 5.96 18.21
N THR A 158 -7.41 5.82 17.24
CA THR A 158 -7.08 4.53 16.61
C THR A 158 -6.44 3.59 17.64
N LYS A 159 -6.94 2.35 17.70
CA LYS A 159 -6.32 1.28 18.47
C LYS A 159 -5.10 0.75 17.72
N LEU A 160 -3.92 0.82 18.34
CA LEU A 160 -2.67 0.37 17.75
C LEU A 160 -2.54 -1.16 17.85
N ARG A 161 -2.86 -1.86 16.78
CA ARG A 161 -2.66 -3.31 16.61
C ARG A 161 -1.34 -3.55 15.85
N ALA A 162 -1.01 -4.79 15.58
CA ALA A 162 0.24 -5.14 14.90
C ALA A 162 0.39 -4.47 13.51
N GLN A 163 -0.69 -4.35 12.75
CA GLN A 163 -0.67 -3.70 11.44
C GLN A 163 -0.41 -2.20 11.52
N GLU A 164 -1.03 -1.48 12.47
CA GLU A 164 -0.77 -0.05 12.67
C GLU A 164 0.67 0.19 13.15
N ILE A 165 1.16 -0.67 14.05
CA ILE A 165 2.55 -0.62 14.52
C ILE A 165 3.52 -0.90 13.36
N GLY A 166 3.22 -1.87 12.49
CA GLY A 166 4.01 -2.19 11.30
C GLY A 166 4.08 -1.03 10.33
N LEU A 167 2.96 -0.35 10.07
CA LEU A 167 2.89 0.83 9.20
C LEU A 167 3.73 1.99 9.76
N LEU A 168 3.59 2.29 11.06
CA LEU A 168 4.40 3.31 11.74
C LEU A 168 5.90 3.00 11.66
N ALA A 169 6.27 1.75 11.90
CA ALA A 169 7.65 1.30 11.81
C ALA A 169 8.24 1.40 10.39
N ALA A 170 7.44 1.09 9.36
CA ALA A 170 7.82 1.22 7.95
C ALA A 170 8.15 2.67 7.56
N LEU A 171 7.51 3.65 8.22
CA LEU A 171 7.78 5.10 8.08
C LEU A 171 8.86 5.61 9.05
N GLY A 172 9.60 4.72 9.73
CA GLY A 172 10.66 5.11 10.66
C GLY A 172 10.18 5.78 11.95
N ILE A 173 8.86 5.81 12.20
CA ILE A 173 8.29 6.34 13.45
C ILE A 173 8.57 5.35 14.55
N THR A 174 9.27 5.77 15.59
CA THR A 174 9.70 4.89 16.70
C THR A 174 8.94 5.12 18.00
N GLU A 175 8.28 6.27 18.13
CA GLU A 175 7.52 6.66 19.30
C GLU A 175 6.19 7.32 18.90
N VAL A 176 5.15 7.09 19.69
CA VAL A 176 3.83 7.65 19.46
C VAL A 176 3.16 8.10 20.77
N PRO A 177 2.36 9.17 20.73
CA PRO A 177 1.53 9.57 21.87
C PRO A 177 0.34 8.60 21.99
N VAL A 178 0.18 8.02 23.18
CA VAL A 178 -0.93 7.11 23.49
C VAL A 178 -1.71 7.56 24.73
N ILE A 179 -2.96 7.18 24.78
CA ILE A 179 -3.81 7.36 25.96
C ILE A 179 -3.45 6.25 26.97
N ARG A 180 -3.21 6.66 28.21
CA ARG A 180 -2.82 5.78 29.31
C ARG A 180 -4.00 4.97 29.85
#